data_7a615cc90435266ebde868f35a04c5d4
#
_entry.id   7a615cc90435266ebde868f35a04c5d4
#
_cell.length_a   1.000
_cell.length_b   1.000
_cell.length_c   1.000
_cell.angle_alpha   90.00
_cell.angle_beta   90.00
_cell.angle_gamma   90.00
#
_symmetry.space_group_name_H-M   'P 1'
#
loop_
_entity.id
_entity.type
_entity.pdbx_description
1 polymer ?
#
loop_
_entity_poly.entity_id
_entity_poly.type
_entity_poly.pdbx_seq_one_letter_code
_entity_poly.pdbx_strand_id
1 'polypeptide(L)'
;GDSVDLNLSKTSYCAAVQCPKMVWLRNRKPEVFPEGGADESVLETGREVGEFAKKLFDNVKTVSFDFKLKMIEETTALIHEGCEYIAEASFLYDGLFASVDILHNLKNGEVEIYEVKSSTSIKDIYLDDVSFQRYILKKLGYKVKRVCIVYINNAYVRVGEVDLGELFAVSYTHLRA
;
A
#
# COMPACT_ATOMS: atom_id res chain seq x y z
N GLY A 1 -14.45 -17.13 -13.92
CA GLY A 1 -13.60 -16.21 -14.55
C GLY A 1 -13.50 -14.84 -13.98
N ASP A 2 -13.21 -14.53 -12.72
CA ASP A 2 -13.33 -13.13 -12.29
C ASP A 2 -12.24 -12.69 -11.32
N SER A 3 -11.05 -13.34 -11.38
CA SER A 3 -9.91 -12.91 -10.59
C SER A 3 -9.30 -11.59 -11.08
N VAL A 4 -9.63 -11.15 -12.29
CA VAL A 4 -9.20 -9.87 -12.86
C VAL A 4 -9.93 -8.71 -12.20
N ASP A 5 -11.18 -8.91 -11.84
CA ASP A 5 -12.03 -7.86 -11.29
C ASP A 5 -11.67 -7.45 -9.86
N LEU A 6 -11.15 -8.37 -9.06
CA LEU A 6 -10.80 -8.08 -7.67
C LEU A 6 -9.59 -7.16 -7.53
N ASN A 7 -8.60 -7.30 -8.40
CA ASN A 7 -7.45 -6.40 -8.39
C ASN A 7 -7.79 -5.04 -9.01
N LEU A 8 -8.61 -5.04 -10.05
CA LEU A 8 -9.19 -3.83 -10.61
C LEU A 8 -10.11 -3.14 -9.59
N SER A 9 -10.83 -3.90 -8.76
CA SER A 9 -11.70 -3.32 -7.75
C SER A 9 -10.92 -2.61 -6.65
N LYS A 10 -9.74 -3.11 -6.22
CA LYS A 10 -8.88 -2.39 -5.28
C LYS A 10 -8.45 -1.04 -5.85
N THR A 11 -7.89 -1.02 -7.05
CA THR A 11 -7.40 0.21 -7.69
C THR A 11 -8.56 1.17 -8.04
N SER A 12 -9.65 0.65 -8.61
CA SER A 12 -10.84 1.45 -8.90
C SER A 12 -11.52 1.96 -7.64
N TYR A 13 -11.49 1.19 -6.58
CA TYR A 13 -12.07 1.56 -5.31
C TYR A 13 -11.25 2.67 -4.63
N CYS A 14 -9.93 2.54 -4.61
CA CYS A 14 -9.04 3.58 -4.12
C CYS A 14 -9.16 4.86 -4.95
N ALA A 15 -9.42 4.75 -6.25
CA ALA A 15 -9.67 5.88 -7.13
C ALA A 15 -11.06 6.50 -6.93
N ALA A 16 -12.09 5.69 -6.64
CA ALA A 16 -13.46 6.16 -6.42
C ALA A 16 -13.66 6.79 -5.04
N VAL A 17 -12.87 6.39 -4.05
CA VAL A 17 -12.80 7.07 -2.77
C VAL A 17 -12.01 8.37 -2.95
N GLN A 18 -12.61 9.34 -3.62
CA GLN A 18 -12.06 10.68 -3.67
C GLN A 18 -11.90 11.21 -2.26
N CYS A 19 -10.67 11.25 -1.81
CA CYS A 19 -10.39 11.88 -0.54
C CYS A 19 -10.50 13.40 -0.72
N PRO A 20 -11.49 14.08 -0.09
CA PRO A 20 -11.59 15.54 -0.15
C PRO A 20 -10.30 16.22 0.31
N LYS A 21 -9.52 15.52 1.11
CA LYS A 21 -8.22 15.96 1.61
C LYS A 21 -7.10 15.84 0.58
N MET A 22 -7.29 15.09 -0.52
CA MET A 22 -6.36 15.11 -1.66
C MET A 22 -6.37 16.46 -2.35
N VAL A 23 -7.54 17.08 -2.47
CA VAL A 23 -7.66 18.45 -2.99
C VAL A 23 -6.91 19.43 -2.09
N TRP A 24 -7.03 19.24 -0.79
CA TRP A 24 -6.32 20.07 0.19
C TRP A 24 -4.79 19.90 0.09
N LEU A 25 -4.31 18.67 0.00
CA LEU A 25 -2.88 18.36 -0.18
C LEU A 25 -2.36 18.93 -1.50
N ARG A 26 -3.13 18.78 -2.58
CA ARG A 26 -2.78 19.32 -3.89
C ARG A 26 -2.64 20.83 -3.85
N ASN A 27 -3.52 21.51 -3.14
CA ASN A 27 -3.49 22.97 -3.03
C ASN A 27 -2.40 23.50 -2.10
N ARG A 28 -2.05 22.73 -1.07
CA ARG A 28 -1.03 23.14 -0.09
C ARG A 28 0.35 22.59 -0.34
N LYS A 29 0.45 21.51 -1.10
CA LYS A 29 1.72 20.82 -1.39
C LYS A 29 1.76 20.34 -2.84
N PRO A 30 1.69 21.29 -3.79
CA PRO A 30 1.69 20.94 -5.21
C PRO A 30 2.94 20.16 -5.64
N GLU A 31 4.02 20.29 -4.91
CA GLU A 31 5.27 19.57 -5.15
C GLU A 31 5.20 18.05 -4.84
N VAL A 32 4.23 17.62 -4.05
CA VAL A 32 3.96 16.21 -3.80
C VAL A 32 3.07 15.62 -4.90
N PHE A 33 2.39 16.49 -5.65
CA PHE A 33 1.41 16.12 -6.66
C PHE A 33 1.64 16.92 -7.93
N PRO A 34 2.09 16.34 -9.04
CA PRO A 34 2.23 17.04 -10.30
C PRO A 34 0.86 17.47 -10.86
N GLU A 35 0.87 18.50 -11.66
CA GLU A 35 -0.32 19.01 -12.33
C GLU A 35 -0.81 18.00 -13.39
N GLY A 36 -2.03 17.53 -13.26
CA GLY A 36 -2.70 16.63 -14.20
C GLY A 36 -4.21 16.61 -14.03
N GLY A 37 -4.93 16.11 -15.00
CA GLY A 37 -6.40 16.07 -15.01
C GLY A 37 -6.99 15.23 -13.85
N ALA A 38 -8.27 15.49 -13.50
CA ALA A 38 -8.87 15.03 -12.23
C ALA A 38 -8.85 13.50 -11.99
N ASP A 39 -8.96 12.68 -13.04
CA ASP A 39 -9.04 11.21 -12.88
C ASP A 39 -7.66 10.53 -12.97
N GLU A 40 -6.83 10.95 -13.90
CA GLU A 40 -5.44 10.51 -13.98
C GLU A 40 -4.64 10.96 -12.76
N SER A 41 -4.93 12.14 -12.25
CA SER A 41 -4.25 12.71 -11.10
C SER A 41 -4.47 11.95 -9.79
N VAL A 42 -5.61 11.28 -9.60
CA VAL A 42 -5.85 10.45 -8.41
C VAL A 42 -4.96 9.21 -8.44
N LEU A 43 -4.82 8.57 -9.60
CA LEU A 43 -3.92 7.41 -9.76
C LEU A 43 -2.46 7.81 -9.65
N GLU A 44 -2.05 8.92 -10.28
CA GLU A 44 -0.69 9.45 -10.19
C GLU A 44 -0.35 9.85 -8.76
N THR A 45 -1.27 10.50 -8.06
CA THR A 45 -1.12 10.87 -6.65
C THR A 45 -0.92 9.65 -5.77
N GLY A 46 -1.72 8.59 -5.99
CA GLY A 46 -1.58 7.34 -5.27
C GLY A 46 -0.20 6.69 -5.49
N ARG A 47 0.30 6.71 -6.72
CA ARG A 47 1.64 6.22 -7.05
C ARG A 47 2.74 7.02 -6.38
N GLU A 48 2.64 8.34 -6.43
CA GLU A 48 3.63 9.22 -5.82
C GLU A 48 3.68 9.08 -4.30
N VAL A 49 2.52 9.06 -3.66
CA VAL A 49 2.43 8.82 -2.22
C VAL A 49 3.03 7.45 -1.89
N GLY A 50 2.75 6.43 -2.69
CA GLY A 50 3.36 5.11 -2.57
C GLY A 50 4.89 5.14 -2.69
N GLU A 51 5.42 5.87 -3.66
CA GLU A 51 6.87 6.03 -3.83
C GLU A 51 7.52 6.79 -2.66
N PHE A 52 6.87 7.84 -2.17
CA PHE A 52 7.33 8.52 -0.97
C PHE A 52 7.29 7.62 0.27
N ALA A 53 6.24 6.83 0.43
CA ALA A 53 6.11 5.92 1.57
C ALA A 53 7.19 4.84 1.60
N LYS A 54 7.65 4.37 0.44
CA LYS A 54 8.78 3.42 0.38
C LYS A 54 10.03 3.97 1.04
N LYS A 55 10.23 5.28 1.01
CA LYS A 55 11.40 5.94 1.63
C LYS A 55 11.36 5.95 3.15
N LEU A 56 10.22 5.59 3.76
CA LEU A 56 10.14 5.37 5.21
C LEU A 56 10.86 4.09 5.65
N PHE A 57 11.13 3.19 4.74
CA PHE A 57 11.69 1.86 5.01
C PHE A 57 13.03 1.71 4.31
N ASP A 58 13.94 0.96 4.93
CA ASP A 58 15.29 0.75 4.40
C ASP A 58 15.30 -0.36 3.34
N ASN A 59 16.00 -0.10 2.24
CA ASN A 59 16.30 -1.12 1.21
C ASN A 59 15.06 -1.85 0.68
N VAL A 60 13.99 -1.12 0.40
CA VAL A 60 12.78 -1.70 -0.18
C VAL A 60 13.07 -2.27 -1.56
N LYS A 61 12.74 -3.54 -1.76
CA LYS A 61 12.74 -4.19 -3.07
C LYS A 61 11.33 -4.17 -3.63
N THR A 62 11.18 -3.64 -4.83
CA THR A 62 9.86 -3.55 -5.49
C THR A 62 9.70 -4.70 -6.47
N VAL A 63 8.60 -5.43 -6.34
CA VAL A 63 8.18 -6.42 -7.33
C VAL A 63 7.82 -5.71 -8.62
N SER A 64 8.45 -6.10 -9.72
CA SER A 64 8.23 -5.48 -11.02
C SER A 64 6.81 -5.74 -11.51
N PHE A 65 6.17 -4.72 -12.10
CA PHE A 65 4.87 -4.90 -12.72
C PHE A 65 4.97 -5.85 -13.91
N ASP A 66 4.22 -6.96 -13.85
CA ASP A 66 4.25 -8.02 -14.87
C ASP A 66 2.94 -8.82 -14.78
N PHE A 67 2.86 -9.95 -15.47
CA PHE A 67 1.79 -10.90 -15.28
C PHE A 67 1.72 -11.35 -13.82
N LYS A 68 0.51 -11.61 -13.32
CA LYS A 68 0.27 -11.97 -11.92
C LYS A 68 1.17 -13.13 -11.45
N LEU A 69 1.32 -14.17 -12.25
CA LEU A 69 2.17 -15.31 -11.90
C LEU A 69 3.63 -14.93 -11.73
N LYS A 70 4.15 -14.04 -12.58
CA LYS A 70 5.52 -13.54 -12.44
C LYS A 70 5.70 -12.68 -11.19
N MET A 71 4.72 -11.84 -10.89
CA MET A 71 4.75 -11.03 -9.67
C MET A 71 4.75 -11.90 -8.41
N ILE A 72 3.98 -12.98 -8.43
CA ILE A 72 3.93 -13.96 -7.33
C ILE A 72 5.27 -14.68 -7.20
N GLU A 73 5.85 -15.14 -8.30
CA GLU A 73 7.17 -15.80 -8.32
C GLU A 73 8.27 -14.88 -7.77
N GLU A 74 8.32 -13.64 -8.23
CA GLU A 74 9.28 -12.65 -7.75
C GLU A 74 9.09 -12.38 -6.26
N THR A 75 7.85 -12.24 -5.80
CA THR A 75 7.53 -12.07 -4.38
C THR A 75 8.07 -13.23 -3.55
N THR A 76 7.79 -14.45 -3.98
CA THR A 76 8.25 -15.66 -3.29
C THR A 76 9.77 -15.72 -3.23
N ALA A 77 10.44 -15.41 -4.34
CA ALA A 77 11.90 -15.38 -4.40
C ALA A 77 12.48 -14.34 -3.42
N LEU A 78 11.93 -13.14 -3.40
CA LEU A 78 12.38 -12.08 -2.49
C LEU A 78 12.18 -12.45 -1.02
N ILE A 79 11.07 -13.08 -0.69
CA ILE A 79 10.81 -13.57 0.67
C ILE A 79 11.85 -14.64 1.06
N HIS A 80 12.13 -15.59 0.18
CA HIS A 80 13.12 -16.64 0.40
C HIS A 80 14.54 -16.11 0.51
N GLU A 81 14.86 -15.07 -0.22
CA GLU A 81 16.17 -14.40 -0.13
C GLU A 81 16.34 -13.63 1.19
N GLY A 82 15.27 -13.46 1.95
CA GLY A 82 15.28 -12.74 3.21
C GLY A 82 15.23 -11.22 3.07
N CYS A 83 14.72 -10.71 1.94
CA CYS A 83 14.48 -9.28 1.79
C CYS A 83 13.55 -8.79 2.90
N GLU A 84 13.95 -7.74 3.59
CA GLU A 84 13.21 -7.25 4.76
C GLU A 84 11.93 -6.54 4.36
N TYR A 85 12.00 -5.63 3.39
CA TYR A 85 10.85 -4.87 2.90
C TYR A 85 10.63 -5.10 1.41
N ILE A 86 9.42 -5.49 1.05
CA ILE A 86 9.05 -5.82 -0.33
C ILE A 86 7.82 -5.00 -0.71
N ALA A 87 7.97 -4.11 -1.67
CA ALA A 87 6.87 -3.33 -2.21
C ALA A 87 6.17 -4.11 -3.33
N GLU A 88 4.86 -3.93 -3.45
CA GLU A 88 4.00 -4.62 -4.41
C GLU A 88 4.08 -6.15 -4.28
N ALA A 89 4.24 -6.63 -3.06
CA ALA A 89 4.30 -8.06 -2.76
C ALA A 89 2.97 -8.73 -3.13
N SER A 90 3.02 -9.68 -4.06
CA SER A 90 1.84 -10.25 -4.71
C SER A 90 1.60 -11.68 -4.29
N PHE A 91 0.34 -12.01 -4.01
CA PHE A 91 -0.09 -13.29 -3.48
C PHE A 91 -1.37 -13.76 -4.15
N LEU A 92 -1.50 -15.07 -4.29
CA LEU A 92 -2.69 -15.70 -4.85
C LEU A 92 -3.11 -16.88 -3.96
N TYR A 93 -4.36 -16.90 -3.56
CA TYR A 93 -4.98 -18.02 -2.87
C TYR A 93 -6.40 -18.24 -3.38
N ASP A 94 -6.70 -19.44 -3.83
CA ASP A 94 -8.04 -19.86 -4.29
C ASP A 94 -8.67 -18.84 -5.26
N GLY A 95 -7.90 -18.42 -6.27
CA GLY A 95 -8.32 -17.42 -7.26
C GLY A 95 -8.37 -15.98 -6.77
N LEU A 96 -8.05 -15.74 -5.49
CA LEU A 96 -8.00 -14.40 -4.90
C LEU A 96 -6.60 -13.84 -4.98
N PHE A 97 -6.45 -12.72 -5.64
CA PHE A 97 -5.17 -12.04 -5.80
C PHE A 97 -5.10 -10.79 -4.93
N ALA A 98 -3.99 -10.65 -4.21
CA ALA A 98 -3.70 -9.44 -3.44
C ALA A 98 -2.29 -8.93 -3.75
N SER A 99 -2.16 -7.62 -3.84
CA SER A 99 -0.87 -6.93 -3.90
C SER A 99 -0.75 -6.05 -2.65
N VAL A 100 0.23 -6.36 -1.82
CA VAL A 100 0.51 -5.64 -0.58
C VAL A 100 1.43 -4.47 -0.91
N ASP A 101 1.07 -3.25 -0.54
CA ASP A 101 1.88 -2.07 -0.88
C ASP A 101 3.30 -2.20 -0.36
N ILE A 102 3.47 -2.49 0.93
CA ILE A 102 4.76 -2.80 1.52
C ILE A 102 4.59 -3.97 2.49
N LEU A 103 5.28 -5.06 2.21
CA LEU A 103 5.37 -6.21 3.08
C LEU A 103 6.65 -6.13 3.90
N HIS A 104 6.53 -6.20 5.21
CA HIS A 104 7.67 -6.38 6.10
C HIS A 104 7.87 -7.87 6.36
N ASN A 105 8.94 -8.42 5.84
CA ASN A 105 9.32 -9.81 6.03
C ASN A 105 10.11 -9.93 7.33
N LEU A 106 9.44 -10.43 8.38
CA LEU A 106 10.07 -10.68 9.68
C LEU A 106 10.86 -12.01 9.69
N LYS A 107 10.84 -12.70 8.56
CA LYS A 107 11.43 -14.05 8.37
C LYS A 107 10.64 -15.14 9.12
N ASN A 108 10.99 -16.39 8.87
CA ASN A 108 10.34 -17.57 9.48
C ASN A 108 8.82 -17.61 9.26
N GLY A 109 8.33 -17.08 8.12
CA GLY A 109 6.89 -17.05 7.80
C GLY A 109 6.11 -15.98 8.52
N GLU A 110 6.75 -15.10 9.26
CA GLU A 110 6.12 -13.96 9.92
C GLU A 110 6.22 -12.71 9.06
N VAL A 111 5.15 -11.96 8.96
CA VAL A 111 5.06 -10.75 8.13
C VAL A 111 4.25 -9.65 8.80
N GLU A 112 4.48 -8.43 8.36
CA GLU A 112 3.62 -7.28 8.64
C GLU A 112 3.16 -6.68 7.31
N ILE A 113 1.95 -6.17 7.29
CA ILE A 113 1.35 -5.53 6.11
C ILE A 113 1.31 -4.03 6.35
N TYR A 114 1.84 -3.25 5.41
CA TYR A 114 1.70 -1.80 5.37
C TYR A 114 0.92 -1.41 4.11
N GLU A 115 -0.28 -0.90 4.32
CA GLU A 115 -1.12 -0.35 3.25
C GLU A 115 -0.97 1.16 3.23
N VAL A 116 -0.60 1.70 2.08
CA VAL A 116 -0.36 3.12 1.90
C VAL A 116 -1.59 3.78 1.30
N LYS A 117 -2.07 4.82 1.95
CA LYS A 117 -3.23 5.60 1.49
C LYS A 117 -2.87 7.07 1.39
N SER A 118 -3.28 7.70 0.30
CA SER A 118 -3.14 9.14 0.07
C SER A 118 -4.19 9.97 0.84
N SER A 119 -4.86 9.36 1.79
CA SER A 119 -5.86 9.97 2.66
C SER A 119 -5.22 10.55 3.90
N THR A 120 -5.88 11.51 4.53
CA THR A 120 -5.47 12.09 5.80
C THR A 120 -6.23 11.51 7.00
N SER A 121 -7.08 10.53 6.75
CA SER A 121 -7.81 9.78 7.78
C SER A 121 -7.99 8.34 7.37
N ILE A 122 -8.20 7.47 8.36
CA ILE A 122 -8.49 6.07 8.14
C ILE A 122 -9.99 5.92 7.90
N LYS A 123 -10.36 5.22 6.85
CA LYS A 123 -11.75 4.91 6.49
C LYS A 123 -12.01 3.42 6.65
N ASP A 124 -13.24 3.05 6.97
CA ASP A 124 -13.64 1.64 7.17
C ASP A 124 -13.28 0.75 5.98
N ILE A 125 -13.36 1.28 4.79
CA ILE A 125 -13.02 0.52 3.59
C ILE A 125 -11.54 0.15 3.52
N TYR A 126 -10.65 0.96 4.10
CA TYR A 126 -9.24 0.60 4.17
C TYR A 126 -9.05 -0.62 5.07
N LEU A 127 -9.89 -0.76 6.09
CA LEU A 127 -9.90 -1.93 6.96
C LEU A 127 -10.36 -3.19 6.21
N ASP A 128 -11.35 -3.06 5.33
CA ASP A 128 -11.81 -4.16 4.48
C ASP A 128 -10.70 -4.61 3.52
N ASP A 129 -10.01 -3.66 2.90
CA ASP A 129 -8.90 -3.93 1.99
C ASP A 129 -7.76 -4.69 2.67
N VAL A 130 -7.31 -4.23 3.83
CA VAL A 130 -6.24 -4.90 4.57
C VAL A 130 -6.70 -6.23 5.18
N SER A 131 -7.96 -6.35 5.55
CA SER A 131 -8.54 -7.62 6.03
C SER A 131 -8.51 -8.68 4.94
N PHE A 132 -8.81 -8.30 3.70
CA PHE A 132 -8.74 -9.17 2.53
C PHE A 132 -7.30 -9.65 2.29
N GLN A 133 -6.33 -8.74 2.35
CA GLN A 133 -4.92 -9.08 2.21
C GLN A 133 -4.47 -10.03 3.31
N ARG A 134 -4.82 -9.72 4.56
CA ARG A 134 -4.51 -10.56 5.71
C ARG A 134 -5.08 -11.98 5.57
N TYR A 135 -6.32 -12.09 5.10
CA TYR A 135 -6.98 -13.37 4.86
C TYR A 135 -6.15 -14.23 3.90
N ILE A 136 -5.77 -13.67 2.75
CA ILE A 136 -4.98 -14.39 1.73
C ILE A 136 -3.65 -14.85 2.30
N LEU A 137 -2.92 -13.97 2.97
CA LEU A 137 -1.60 -14.31 3.52
C LEU A 137 -1.71 -15.39 4.60
N LYS A 138 -2.71 -15.31 5.46
CA LYS A 138 -2.95 -16.35 6.47
C LYS A 138 -3.27 -17.71 5.84
N LYS A 139 -4.08 -17.73 4.79
CA LYS A 139 -4.41 -18.96 4.07
C LYS A 139 -3.18 -19.59 3.39
N LEU A 140 -2.22 -18.76 2.97
CA LEU A 140 -0.96 -19.21 2.42
C LEU A 140 0.06 -19.69 3.49
N GLY A 141 -0.29 -19.57 4.75
CA GLY A 141 0.55 -20.04 5.87
C GLY A 141 1.42 -18.97 6.51
N TYR A 142 1.31 -17.71 6.11
CA TYR A 142 2.02 -16.62 6.77
C TYR A 142 1.37 -16.24 8.09
N LYS A 143 2.20 -15.94 9.08
CA LYS A 143 1.74 -15.36 10.34
C LYS A 143 1.80 -13.83 10.22
N VAL A 144 0.64 -13.22 10.09
CA VAL A 144 0.52 -11.77 9.98
C VAL A 144 0.53 -11.17 11.38
N LYS A 145 1.65 -10.57 11.77
CA LYS A 145 1.86 -9.99 13.10
C LYS A 145 1.16 -8.66 13.29
N ARG A 146 1.18 -7.82 12.26
CA ARG A 146 0.56 -6.50 12.29
C ARG A 146 0.02 -6.15 10.93
N VAL A 147 -1.02 -5.34 10.94
CA VAL A 147 -1.54 -4.66 9.76
C VAL A 147 -1.55 -3.17 10.06
N CYS A 148 -0.86 -2.41 9.22
CA CYS A 148 -0.66 -0.99 9.41
C CYS A 148 -1.19 -0.22 8.22
N ILE A 149 -1.82 0.92 8.48
CA ILE A 149 -2.19 1.88 7.44
C ILE A 149 -1.27 3.07 7.56
N VAL A 150 -0.55 3.37 6.48
CA VAL A 150 0.30 4.55 6.34
C VAL A 150 -0.52 5.60 5.59
N TYR A 151 -0.80 6.70 6.24
CA TYR A 151 -1.63 7.76 5.68
C TYR A 151 -1.00 9.13 5.91
N ILE A 152 -1.57 10.17 5.34
CA ILE A 152 -0.97 11.50 5.37
C ILE A 152 -1.38 12.25 6.63
N ASN A 153 -0.37 12.80 7.31
CA ASN A 153 -0.58 13.69 8.45
C ASN A 153 -1.07 15.06 7.95
N ASN A 154 -2.33 15.40 8.24
CA ASN A 154 -2.93 16.65 7.80
C ASN A 154 -2.38 17.90 8.53
N ALA A 155 -1.69 17.72 9.64
CA ALA A 155 -1.05 18.81 10.37
C ALA A 155 0.34 19.16 9.82
N TYR A 156 0.86 18.35 8.90
CA TYR A 156 2.19 18.59 8.32
C TYR A 156 2.20 19.84 7.45
N VAL A 157 3.16 20.69 7.72
CA VAL A 157 3.50 21.86 6.88
C VAL A 157 4.95 21.72 6.44
N ARG A 158 5.17 21.67 5.13
CA ARG A 158 6.51 21.56 4.58
C ARG A 158 7.30 22.86 4.81
N VAL A 159 8.50 22.71 5.35
CA VAL A 159 9.50 23.75 5.43
C VAL A 159 10.81 23.20 4.83
N GLY A 160 11.15 23.66 3.63
CA GLY A 160 12.31 23.12 2.90
C GLY A 160 12.04 21.76 2.28
N GLU A 161 12.91 20.78 2.51
CA GLU A 161 12.74 19.41 2.03
C GLU A 161 11.59 18.69 2.73
N VAL A 162 11.03 17.66 2.06
CA VAL A 162 9.95 16.86 2.63
C VAL A 162 10.48 16.04 3.80
N ASP A 163 9.93 16.25 4.99
CA ASP A 163 10.15 15.37 6.13
C ASP A 163 9.15 14.23 6.10
N LEU A 164 9.61 13.04 5.71
CA LEU A 164 8.76 11.86 5.53
C LEU A 164 8.15 11.39 6.86
N GLY A 165 8.89 11.50 7.95
CA GLY A 165 8.40 11.10 9.27
C GLY A 165 7.26 11.98 9.78
N GLU A 166 7.24 13.23 9.37
CA GLU A 166 6.17 14.18 9.70
C GLU A 166 5.03 14.13 8.66
N LEU A 167 5.34 13.83 7.40
CA LEU A 167 4.34 13.73 6.33
C LEU A 167 3.39 12.56 6.55
N PHE A 168 3.91 11.42 6.99
CA PHE A 168 3.13 10.21 7.15
C PHE A 168 2.80 9.92 8.62
N ALA A 169 1.59 9.43 8.84
CA ALA A 169 1.17 8.82 10.09
C ALA A 169 0.95 7.32 9.86
N VAL A 170 1.23 6.52 10.87
CA VAL A 170 1.07 5.07 10.82
C VAL A 170 0.11 4.64 11.92
N SER A 171 -0.95 3.95 11.54
CA SER A 171 -1.90 3.35 12.47
C SER A 171 -1.76 1.84 12.46
N TYR A 172 -1.57 1.26 13.63
CA TYR A 172 -1.60 -0.19 13.83
C TYR A 172 -3.04 -0.63 13.98
N THR A 173 -3.49 -1.49 13.08
CA THR A 173 -4.87 -1.95 13.05
C THR A 173 -4.99 -3.32 13.69
N HIS A 174 -5.85 -3.43 14.69
CA HIS A 174 -6.26 -4.71 15.27
C HIS A 174 -7.48 -5.22 14.51
N LEU A 175 -7.25 -6.17 13.62
CA LEU A 175 -8.34 -6.81 12.89
C LEU A 175 -8.87 -7.98 13.72
N ARG A 176 -10.19 -8.03 13.86
CA ARG A 176 -10.85 -9.17 14.47
C ARG A 176 -10.71 -10.39 13.57
N ALA A 177 -10.62 -11.54 14.16
CA ALA A 177 -10.50 -12.80 13.47
C ALA A 177 -11.73 -13.11 12.58
#